data_292cdb2d69af46b7d8ce70e2d00a709f
#
_entry.id   292cdb2d69af46b7d8ce70e2d00a709f
#
_cell.length_a   1.000
_cell.length_b   1.000
_cell.length_c   1.000
_cell.angle_alpha   90.00
_cell.angle_beta   90.00
_cell.angle_gamma   90.00
#
_symmetry.space_group_name_H-M   'P 1'
#
loop_
_entity.id
_entity.type
_entity.pdbx_description
1 polymer ?
#
loop_
_entity_poly.entity_id
_entity_poly.type
_entity_poly.pdbx_seq_one_letter_code
_entity_poly.pdbx_strand_id
1 'polypeptide(L)'
;MSTSDYAIIFMKIMGSLALLIYGMKVMSEALQKMAGSQLRHILGAMTTNRFTGMLTGTFITCAVQSSSATTVMTVSFVNAGLLTLAQAISVIMGANIGTTLTAWIMSLGFNVDLTLVVFPAFFIGIILIYNKKRRYIGDFLFGIAFLFFALVLLSSGGKDLDLEHNPDAIRFFSSFDTSSHLTIIVFLLIGTVITCIVQSSAAVMAITILLCSTGVLPIYLGIALVMGENIGTTATVNLAALGANTQARRAAFAHLLFNVFGVFWVMCLFYPFVNFVCGLVGYDPVNDNSSPAERAATLPIVLAMFHTCFNVCNTSLLIWFIPQMERVVCRIIKSKANKDEDDCRLRFISSGIMKTPELSVLEASKEIHSYAERTHRMFGMVRDLLTTKDDDTFEKLYERIEKYEDISDNMEVEIAKYLDQVSDAHLSDDTKEKVRDMLREITEIESIGDSCFNIARTISRLRSSKEEFTENQYDNIKHMFELTDDALSQMSVVLIKHKREVDVNRTFAIESDINNYRALLRTQNINDINEHKYSYTAGTLYMDIIQECEKLGDYIVNVVEARMCIRK
;
A
#
# COMPACT_ATOMS: atom_id res chain seq x y z
N MET A 1 44.36 -18.03 -13.98
CA MET A 1 43.37 -17.25 -14.77
C MET A 1 43.92 -15.87 -15.03
N SER A 2 43.68 -15.29 -16.20
CA SER A 2 44.06 -13.92 -16.51
C SER A 2 43.09 -12.91 -15.85
N THR A 3 43.50 -11.65 -15.69
CA THR A 3 42.60 -10.57 -15.19
C THR A 3 41.34 -10.42 -16.06
N SER A 4 41.48 -10.73 -17.37
CA SER A 4 40.36 -10.74 -18.33
C SER A 4 39.35 -11.85 -18.01
N ASP A 5 39.82 -13.05 -17.61
CA ASP A 5 38.95 -14.19 -17.28
C ASP A 5 38.11 -13.89 -16.03
N TYR A 6 38.72 -13.32 -14.99
CA TYR A 6 38.00 -12.86 -13.79
C TYR A 6 36.94 -11.82 -14.10
N ALA A 7 37.24 -10.86 -14.99
CA ALA A 7 36.26 -9.84 -15.39
C ALA A 7 35.05 -10.46 -16.13
N ILE A 8 35.31 -11.43 -17.03
CA ILE A 8 34.24 -12.13 -17.77
C ILE A 8 33.35 -12.93 -16.80
N ILE A 9 33.95 -13.65 -15.87
CA ILE A 9 33.19 -14.47 -14.89
C ILE A 9 32.39 -13.55 -13.94
N PHE A 10 32.99 -12.45 -13.49
CA PHE A 10 32.27 -11.46 -12.68
C PHE A 10 31.04 -10.92 -13.43
N MET A 11 31.19 -10.54 -14.69
CA MET A 11 30.08 -10.09 -15.53
C MET A 11 29.03 -11.17 -15.74
N LYS A 12 29.43 -12.44 -15.86
CA LYS A 12 28.54 -13.60 -15.97
C LYS A 12 27.70 -13.75 -14.68
N ILE A 13 28.31 -13.66 -13.50
CA ILE A 13 27.62 -13.73 -12.21
C ILE A 13 26.65 -12.56 -12.04
N MET A 14 27.12 -11.32 -12.31
CA MET A 14 26.28 -10.14 -12.21
C MET A 14 25.09 -10.18 -13.18
N GLY A 15 25.30 -10.62 -14.41
CA GLY A 15 24.27 -10.84 -15.41
C GLY A 15 23.26 -11.90 -14.99
N SER A 16 23.74 -12.99 -14.40
CA SER A 16 22.87 -14.05 -13.87
C SER A 16 21.99 -13.56 -12.71
N LEU A 17 22.55 -12.75 -11.80
CA LEU A 17 21.79 -12.12 -10.72
C LEU A 17 20.76 -11.13 -11.24
N ALA A 18 21.12 -10.32 -12.24
CA ALA A 18 20.18 -9.41 -12.89
C ALA A 18 19.02 -10.18 -13.54
N LEU A 19 19.31 -11.29 -14.21
CA LEU A 19 18.31 -12.15 -14.82
C LEU A 19 17.43 -12.83 -13.76
N LEU A 20 18.00 -13.26 -12.63
CA LEU A 20 17.28 -13.82 -11.49
C LEU A 20 16.26 -12.82 -10.94
N ILE A 21 16.71 -11.60 -10.65
CA ILE A 21 15.85 -10.51 -10.13
C ILE A 21 14.75 -10.20 -11.14
N TYR A 22 15.07 -10.10 -12.42
CA TYR A 22 14.10 -9.84 -13.48
C TYR A 22 13.08 -10.99 -13.63
N GLY A 23 13.53 -12.23 -13.64
CA GLY A 23 12.66 -13.41 -13.69
C GLY A 23 11.66 -13.47 -12.54
N MET A 24 12.14 -13.21 -11.31
CA MET A 24 11.29 -13.13 -10.13
C MET A 24 10.28 -11.96 -10.22
N LYS A 25 10.72 -10.80 -10.73
CA LYS A 25 9.82 -9.65 -10.93
C LYS A 25 8.71 -9.98 -11.92
N VAL A 26 9.04 -10.53 -13.08
CA VAL A 26 8.06 -10.91 -14.11
C VAL A 26 7.08 -11.95 -13.58
N MET A 27 7.58 -12.98 -12.89
CA MET A 27 6.76 -14.01 -12.26
C MET A 27 5.80 -13.42 -11.23
N SER A 28 6.29 -12.58 -10.33
CA SER A 28 5.50 -11.92 -9.28
C SER A 28 4.42 -11.00 -9.87
N GLU A 29 4.77 -10.16 -10.85
CA GLU A 29 3.82 -9.27 -11.53
C GLU A 29 2.74 -10.05 -12.29
N ALA A 30 3.11 -11.14 -12.96
CA ALA A 30 2.16 -11.99 -13.66
C ALA A 30 1.15 -12.61 -12.69
N LEU A 31 1.62 -13.14 -11.56
CA LEU A 31 0.76 -13.70 -10.51
C LEU A 31 -0.16 -12.64 -9.89
N GLN A 32 0.35 -11.44 -9.62
CA GLN A 32 -0.46 -10.33 -9.12
C GLN A 32 -1.55 -9.94 -10.11
N LYS A 33 -1.24 -9.87 -11.41
CA LYS A 33 -2.23 -9.57 -12.47
C LYS A 33 -3.25 -10.70 -12.64
N MET A 34 -2.85 -11.96 -12.50
CA MET A 34 -3.77 -13.11 -12.55
C MET A 34 -4.71 -13.15 -11.34
N ALA A 35 -4.20 -12.86 -10.16
CA ALA A 35 -4.96 -12.91 -8.92
C ALA A 35 -5.83 -11.65 -8.70
N GLY A 36 -5.47 -10.51 -9.26
CA GLY A 36 -6.25 -9.27 -9.34
C GLY A 36 -7.04 -8.90 -8.08
N SER A 37 -8.36 -8.73 -8.24
CA SER A 37 -9.28 -8.39 -7.16
C SER A 37 -9.46 -9.49 -6.10
N GLN A 38 -9.15 -10.75 -6.43
CA GLN A 38 -9.31 -11.88 -5.50
C GLN A 38 -8.32 -11.79 -4.33
N LEU A 39 -7.08 -11.34 -4.56
CA LEU A 39 -6.09 -11.12 -3.49
C LEU A 39 -6.59 -10.14 -2.43
N ARG A 40 -7.30 -9.08 -2.86
CA ARG A 40 -7.90 -8.11 -1.96
C ARG A 40 -9.04 -8.71 -1.15
N HIS A 41 -9.91 -9.46 -1.81
CA HIS A 41 -11.05 -10.11 -1.15
C HIS A 41 -10.56 -11.12 -0.11
N ILE A 42 -9.51 -11.88 -0.43
CA ILE A 42 -8.86 -12.81 0.49
C ILE A 42 -8.26 -12.07 1.70
N LEU A 43 -7.51 -10.98 1.47
CA LEU A 43 -6.94 -10.19 2.57
C LEU A 43 -8.01 -9.60 3.50
N GLY A 44 -9.07 -9.00 2.96
CA GLY A 44 -10.12 -8.38 3.75
C GLY A 44 -11.04 -9.39 4.44
N ALA A 45 -11.41 -10.50 3.76
CA ALA A 45 -12.38 -11.46 4.27
C ALA A 45 -11.77 -12.52 5.21
N MET A 46 -10.49 -12.88 5.03
CA MET A 46 -9.86 -13.99 5.75
C MET A 46 -9.00 -13.57 6.95
N THR A 47 -8.87 -12.28 7.25
CA THR A 47 -8.07 -11.79 8.38
C THR A 47 -8.88 -11.60 9.67
N THR A 48 -9.83 -12.49 9.94
CA THR A 48 -10.74 -12.37 11.09
C THR A 48 -10.05 -12.60 12.43
N ASN A 49 -8.99 -13.38 12.47
CA ASN A 49 -8.20 -13.64 13.66
C ASN A 49 -6.69 -13.77 13.31
N ARG A 50 -5.83 -13.81 14.35
CA ARG A 50 -4.38 -13.88 14.18
C ARG A 50 -3.88 -15.09 13.38
N PHE A 51 -4.53 -16.26 13.50
CA PHE A 51 -4.13 -17.45 12.76
C PHE A 51 -4.56 -17.39 11.30
N THR A 52 -5.78 -16.97 11.03
CA THR A 52 -6.25 -16.77 9.65
C THR A 52 -5.47 -15.66 8.96
N GLY A 53 -5.14 -14.56 9.65
CA GLY A 53 -4.28 -13.51 9.13
C GLY A 53 -2.88 -14.03 8.77
N MET A 54 -2.26 -14.83 9.65
CA MET A 54 -0.97 -15.48 9.38
C MET A 54 -1.04 -16.40 8.16
N LEU A 55 -2.04 -17.29 8.10
CA LEU A 55 -2.22 -18.19 6.96
C LEU A 55 -2.46 -17.43 5.65
N THR A 56 -3.25 -16.35 5.71
CA THR A 56 -3.49 -15.46 4.56
C THR A 56 -2.18 -14.83 4.08
N GLY A 57 -1.36 -14.28 4.99
CA GLY A 57 -0.06 -13.71 4.65
C GLY A 57 0.88 -14.75 4.05
N THR A 58 0.92 -15.97 4.62
CA THR A 58 1.72 -17.08 4.09
C THR A 58 1.27 -17.44 2.67
N PHE A 59 -0.02 -17.66 2.46
CA PHE A 59 -0.58 -18.04 1.16
C PHE A 59 -0.32 -16.98 0.09
N ILE A 60 -0.59 -15.71 0.41
CA ILE A 60 -0.38 -14.61 -0.54
C ILE A 60 1.11 -14.49 -0.90
N THR A 61 2.01 -14.57 0.07
CA THR A 61 3.45 -14.48 -0.21
C THR A 61 3.95 -15.68 -1.00
N CYS A 62 3.50 -16.90 -0.70
CA CYS A 62 3.78 -18.07 -1.52
C CYS A 62 3.30 -17.90 -2.96
N ALA A 63 2.09 -17.35 -3.15
CA ALA A 63 1.52 -17.10 -4.48
C ALA A 63 2.26 -15.98 -5.23
N VAL A 64 2.53 -14.85 -4.55
CA VAL A 64 3.17 -13.67 -5.16
C VAL A 64 4.70 -13.81 -5.24
N GLN A 65 5.31 -14.72 -4.46
CA GLN A 65 6.77 -14.89 -4.34
C GLN A 65 7.52 -13.61 -3.95
N SER A 66 6.85 -12.72 -3.19
CA SER A 66 7.41 -11.46 -2.73
C SER A 66 6.80 -11.04 -1.39
N SER A 67 7.55 -11.21 -0.30
CA SER A 67 7.13 -10.74 1.03
C SER A 67 7.09 -9.21 1.11
N SER A 68 8.00 -8.52 0.43
CA SER A 68 7.99 -7.05 0.36
C SER A 68 6.70 -6.55 -0.29
N ALA A 69 6.26 -7.16 -1.40
CA ALA A 69 4.99 -6.80 -2.05
C ALA A 69 3.79 -7.08 -1.14
N THR A 70 3.74 -8.25 -0.50
CA THR A 70 2.67 -8.62 0.45
C THR A 70 2.62 -7.67 1.65
N THR A 71 3.79 -7.33 2.21
CA THR A 71 3.85 -6.45 3.40
C THR A 71 3.52 -5.00 3.02
N VAL A 72 4.02 -4.48 1.90
CA VAL A 72 3.64 -3.15 1.40
C VAL A 72 2.13 -3.07 1.15
N MET A 73 1.54 -4.10 0.51
CA MET A 73 0.09 -4.19 0.33
C MET A 73 -0.65 -4.20 1.68
N THR A 74 -0.17 -4.96 2.66
CA THR A 74 -0.74 -4.99 4.02
C THR A 74 -0.67 -3.63 4.69
N VAL A 75 0.46 -2.93 4.60
CA VAL A 75 0.65 -1.56 5.11
C VAL A 75 -0.30 -0.58 4.42
N SER A 76 -0.50 -0.71 3.12
CA SER A 76 -1.47 0.09 2.37
C SER A 76 -2.93 -0.17 2.82
N PHE A 77 -3.29 -1.43 3.12
CA PHE A 77 -4.61 -1.74 3.69
C PHE A 77 -4.79 -1.12 5.09
N VAL A 78 -3.74 -1.07 5.90
CA VAL A 78 -3.78 -0.35 7.19
C VAL A 78 -3.91 1.15 6.95
N ASN A 79 -3.17 1.71 6.00
CA ASN A 79 -3.28 3.12 5.61
C ASN A 79 -4.69 3.47 5.17
N ALA A 80 -5.29 2.61 4.38
CA ALA A 80 -6.67 2.71 3.94
C ALA A 80 -7.71 2.35 5.05
N GLY A 81 -7.30 2.00 6.28
CA GLY A 81 -8.20 1.62 7.38
C GLY A 81 -9.03 0.35 7.11
N LEU A 82 -8.57 -0.52 6.22
CA LEU A 82 -9.22 -1.81 5.90
C LEU A 82 -8.75 -2.94 6.80
N LEU A 83 -7.54 -2.80 7.36
CA LEU A 83 -7.00 -3.73 8.33
C LEU A 83 -6.63 -2.97 9.60
N THR A 84 -6.89 -3.58 10.74
CA THR A 84 -6.36 -3.12 12.03
C THR A 84 -4.86 -3.43 12.11
N LEU A 85 -4.14 -2.73 13.00
CA LEU A 85 -2.72 -2.97 13.23
C LEU A 85 -2.45 -4.43 13.65
N ALA A 86 -3.27 -5.00 14.52
CA ALA A 86 -3.14 -6.39 14.97
C ALA A 86 -3.32 -7.41 13.82
N GLN A 87 -4.29 -7.18 12.94
CA GLN A 87 -4.49 -7.99 11.74
C GLN A 87 -3.28 -7.90 10.80
N ALA A 88 -2.78 -6.69 10.57
CA ALA A 88 -1.61 -6.47 9.73
C ALA A 88 -0.37 -7.17 10.27
N ILE A 89 -0.11 -7.10 11.58
CA ILE A 89 1.01 -7.80 12.21
C ILE A 89 0.90 -9.31 11.95
N SER A 90 -0.27 -9.91 12.06
CA SER A 90 -0.45 -11.33 11.80
C SER A 90 -0.20 -11.72 10.34
N VAL A 91 -0.66 -10.89 9.38
CA VAL A 91 -0.38 -11.09 7.95
C VAL A 91 1.12 -10.97 7.64
N ILE A 92 1.80 -9.99 8.23
CA ILE A 92 3.24 -9.78 8.09
C ILE A 92 4.03 -10.97 8.63
N MET A 93 3.65 -11.53 9.78
CA MET A 93 4.25 -12.76 10.31
C MET A 93 4.10 -13.92 9.33
N GLY A 94 2.91 -14.08 8.74
CA GLY A 94 2.67 -15.08 7.71
C GLY A 94 3.49 -14.84 6.43
N ALA A 95 3.64 -13.59 6.02
CA ALA A 95 4.44 -13.24 4.85
C ALA A 95 5.91 -13.68 4.99
N ASN A 96 6.48 -13.60 6.19
CA ASN A 96 7.83 -14.11 6.44
C ASN A 96 7.91 -15.64 6.30
N ILE A 97 6.90 -16.39 6.72
CA ILE A 97 6.83 -17.84 6.47
C ILE A 97 6.74 -18.10 4.96
N GLY A 98 5.88 -17.38 4.23
CA GLY A 98 5.71 -17.56 2.78
C GLY A 98 6.99 -17.33 1.98
N THR A 99 7.88 -16.44 2.44
CA THR A 99 9.18 -16.18 1.80
C THR A 99 10.07 -17.43 1.77
N THR A 100 9.91 -18.35 2.71
CA THR A 100 10.73 -19.54 2.78
C THR A 100 10.55 -20.47 1.55
N LEU A 101 9.38 -20.41 0.90
CA LEU A 101 9.15 -21.14 -0.34
C LEU A 101 10.12 -20.70 -1.45
N THR A 102 10.49 -19.43 -1.51
CA THR A 102 11.49 -18.93 -2.46
C THR A 102 12.86 -19.58 -2.23
N ALA A 103 13.27 -19.73 -0.97
CA ALA A 103 14.52 -20.42 -0.62
C ALA A 103 14.51 -21.89 -1.06
N TRP A 104 13.37 -22.59 -0.92
CA TRP A 104 13.21 -23.96 -1.42
C TRP A 104 13.26 -24.06 -2.94
N ILE A 105 12.62 -23.14 -3.66
CA ILE A 105 12.69 -23.08 -5.12
C ILE A 105 14.14 -22.89 -5.58
N MET A 106 14.90 -22.02 -4.92
CA MET A 106 16.31 -21.82 -5.22
C MET A 106 17.15 -23.05 -4.90
N SER A 107 16.94 -23.67 -3.74
CA SER A 107 17.62 -24.90 -3.36
C SER A 107 17.42 -26.03 -4.39
N LEU A 108 16.18 -26.19 -4.90
CA LEU A 108 15.87 -27.07 -6.00
C LEU A 108 16.67 -26.73 -7.26
N GLY A 109 16.81 -25.44 -7.55
CA GLY A 109 17.51 -24.94 -8.73
C GLY A 109 19.00 -25.26 -8.76
N PHE A 110 19.61 -25.46 -7.60
CA PHE A 110 21.00 -25.90 -7.50
C PHE A 110 21.17 -27.43 -7.57
N ASN A 111 20.10 -28.20 -7.32
CA ASN A 111 20.15 -29.67 -7.16
C ASN A 111 19.60 -30.46 -8.34
N VAL A 112 18.82 -29.83 -9.23
CA VAL A 112 18.12 -30.52 -10.33
C VAL A 112 18.57 -29.94 -11.67
N ASP A 113 18.65 -30.80 -12.71
CA ASP A 113 18.83 -30.32 -14.08
C ASP A 113 17.57 -29.59 -14.55
N LEU A 114 17.60 -28.26 -14.41
CA LEU A 114 16.48 -27.37 -14.72
C LEU A 114 16.29 -27.16 -16.23
N THR A 115 17.18 -27.63 -17.09
CA THR A 115 17.06 -27.45 -18.55
C THR A 115 15.77 -28.09 -19.06
N LEU A 116 15.36 -29.21 -18.45
CA LEU A 116 14.09 -29.89 -18.74
C LEU A 116 12.83 -29.05 -18.43
N VAL A 117 12.94 -28.07 -17.58
CA VAL A 117 11.83 -27.15 -17.20
C VAL A 117 11.91 -25.83 -17.96
N VAL A 118 13.13 -25.30 -18.11
CA VAL A 118 13.38 -23.95 -18.68
C VAL A 118 12.93 -23.88 -20.14
N PHE A 119 13.35 -24.83 -21.00
CA PHE A 119 13.04 -24.78 -22.42
C PHE A 119 11.55 -24.99 -22.72
N PRO A 120 10.85 -25.99 -22.13
CA PRO A 120 9.39 -26.06 -22.28
C PRO A 120 8.65 -24.85 -21.77
N ALA A 121 9.08 -24.23 -20.65
CA ALA A 121 8.45 -23.05 -20.12
C ALA A 121 8.59 -21.85 -21.07
N PHE A 122 9.75 -21.64 -21.69
CA PHE A 122 9.90 -20.63 -22.76
C PHE A 122 9.02 -20.93 -23.95
N PHE A 123 8.99 -22.18 -24.43
CA PHE A 123 8.20 -22.54 -25.61
C PHE A 123 6.69 -22.39 -25.39
N ILE A 124 6.16 -22.87 -24.27
CA ILE A 124 4.74 -22.73 -23.94
C ILE A 124 4.43 -21.27 -23.61
N GLY A 125 5.33 -20.59 -22.88
CA GLY A 125 5.19 -19.20 -22.48
C GLY A 125 5.01 -18.28 -23.68
N ILE A 126 5.82 -18.42 -24.75
CA ILE A 126 5.70 -17.57 -25.94
C ILE A 126 4.35 -17.76 -26.65
N ILE A 127 3.84 -18.99 -26.73
CA ILE A 127 2.54 -19.28 -27.33
C ILE A 127 1.41 -18.59 -26.54
N LEU A 128 1.50 -18.61 -25.21
CA LEU A 128 0.48 -18.05 -24.33
C LEU A 128 0.50 -16.52 -24.26
N ILE A 129 1.66 -15.87 -24.40
CA ILE A 129 1.78 -14.40 -24.42
C ILE A 129 0.97 -13.78 -25.56
N TYR A 130 0.94 -14.41 -26.75
CA TYR A 130 0.13 -13.92 -27.89
C TYR A 130 -1.36 -14.18 -27.74
N ASN A 131 -1.79 -14.96 -26.73
CA ASN A 131 -3.21 -15.17 -26.44
C ASN A 131 -3.71 -14.13 -25.42
N LYS A 132 -4.57 -13.18 -25.85
CA LYS A 132 -5.09 -12.09 -24.99
C LYS A 132 -5.67 -12.56 -23.65
N LYS A 133 -6.34 -13.73 -23.62
CA LYS A 133 -6.96 -14.29 -22.39
C LYS A 133 -5.95 -14.96 -21.45
N ARG A 134 -4.83 -15.45 -21.96
CA ARG A 134 -3.85 -16.26 -21.21
C ARG A 134 -2.47 -15.61 -21.12
N ARG A 135 -2.35 -14.36 -21.53
CA ARG A 135 -1.09 -13.61 -21.56
C ARG A 135 -0.32 -13.68 -20.24
N TYR A 136 -1.01 -13.45 -19.14
CA TYR A 136 -0.36 -13.45 -17.81
C TYR A 136 0.15 -14.83 -17.40
N ILE A 137 -0.46 -15.93 -17.88
CA ILE A 137 0.08 -17.28 -17.68
C ILE A 137 1.38 -17.43 -18.47
N GLY A 138 1.44 -16.88 -19.69
CA GLY A 138 2.66 -16.83 -20.49
C GLY A 138 3.78 -16.03 -19.80
N ASP A 139 3.46 -14.83 -19.28
CA ASP A 139 4.41 -14.00 -18.52
C ASP A 139 4.91 -14.75 -17.28
N PHE A 140 4.04 -15.47 -16.55
CA PHE A 140 4.41 -16.29 -15.40
C PHE A 140 5.41 -17.41 -15.78
N LEU A 141 5.15 -18.12 -16.87
CA LEU A 141 6.05 -19.16 -17.37
C LEU A 141 7.41 -18.59 -17.78
N PHE A 142 7.44 -17.41 -18.41
CA PHE A 142 8.69 -16.71 -18.71
C PHE A 142 9.44 -16.31 -17.44
N GLY A 143 8.73 -15.81 -16.43
CA GLY A 143 9.33 -15.49 -15.13
C GLY A 143 10.02 -16.69 -14.47
N ILE A 144 9.34 -17.85 -14.43
CA ILE A 144 9.91 -19.11 -13.94
C ILE A 144 11.10 -19.54 -14.80
N ALA A 145 10.99 -19.48 -16.12
CA ALA A 145 12.06 -19.89 -17.02
C ALA A 145 13.30 -19.01 -16.83
N PHE A 146 13.16 -17.69 -16.73
CA PHE A 146 14.27 -16.78 -16.45
C PHE A 146 14.89 -17.02 -15.08
N LEU A 147 14.06 -17.26 -14.04
CA LEU A 147 14.55 -17.57 -12.70
C LEU A 147 15.43 -18.82 -12.72
N PHE A 148 14.94 -19.92 -13.25
CA PHE A 148 15.70 -21.17 -13.29
C PHE A 148 16.90 -21.11 -14.22
N PHE A 149 16.78 -20.43 -15.36
CA PHE A 149 17.91 -20.23 -16.26
C PHE A 149 19.01 -19.39 -15.61
N ALA A 150 18.63 -18.37 -14.85
CA ALA A 150 19.56 -17.56 -14.08
C ALA A 150 20.31 -18.39 -13.01
N LEU A 151 19.62 -19.31 -12.33
CA LEU A 151 20.25 -20.21 -11.36
C LEU A 151 21.26 -21.17 -12.02
N VAL A 152 20.94 -21.68 -13.20
CA VAL A 152 21.88 -22.51 -14.01
C VAL A 152 23.12 -21.69 -14.37
N LEU A 153 22.94 -20.48 -14.86
CA LEU A 153 24.06 -19.59 -15.21
C LEU A 153 24.89 -19.19 -13.99
N LEU A 154 24.22 -18.91 -12.86
CA LEU A 154 24.88 -18.55 -11.60
C LEU A 154 25.72 -19.70 -11.06
N SER A 155 25.18 -20.93 -11.06
CA SER A 155 25.91 -22.16 -10.68
C SER A 155 27.10 -22.40 -11.59
N SER A 156 26.92 -22.22 -12.92
CA SER A 156 28.03 -22.35 -13.87
C SER A 156 29.12 -21.29 -13.62
N GLY A 157 28.72 -20.01 -13.39
CA GLY A 157 29.67 -18.93 -13.08
C GLY A 157 30.46 -19.18 -11.78
N GLY A 158 29.80 -19.77 -10.77
CA GLY A 158 30.46 -20.19 -9.53
C GLY A 158 31.51 -21.28 -9.74
N LYS A 159 31.22 -22.27 -10.60
CA LYS A 159 32.19 -23.30 -10.98
C LYS A 159 33.35 -22.73 -11.80
N ASP A 160 33.07 -21.81 -12.72
CA ASP A 160 34.09 -21.16 -13.53
C ASP A 160 35.07 -20.31 -12.69
N LEU A 161 34.62 -19.75 -11.55
CA LEU A 161 35.48 -19.04 -10.60
C LEU A 161 36.49 -19.93 -9.90
N ASP A 162 36.23 -21.23 -9.87
CA ASP A 162 37.07 -22.23 -9.19
C ASP A 162 37.50 -21.79 -7.77
N LEU A 163 36.53 -21.21 -7.04
CA LEU A 163 36.77 -20.64 -5.71
C LEU A 163 37.23 -21.72 -4.72
N GLU A 164 36.83 -22.97 -4.94
CA GLU A 164 37.18 -24.12 -4.12
C GLU A 164 38.70 -24.42 -4.14
N HIS A 165 39.37 -24.10 -5.24
CA HIS A 165 40.81 -24.27 -5.40
C HIS A 165 41.58 -22.94 -5.34
N ASN A 166 40.90 -21.81 -5.07
CA ASN A 166 41.54 -20.51 -4.95
C ASN A 166 42.10 -20.32 -3.53
N PRO A 167 43.44 -20.33 -3.35
CA PRO A 167 44.07 -20.27 -2.03
C PRO A 167 43.75 -18.95 -1.29
N ASP A 168 43.56 -17.84 -2.01
CA ASP A 168 43.29 -16.54 -1.41
C ASP A 168 41.85 -16.43 -0.89
N ALA A 169 40.89 -16.99 -1.66
CA ALA A 169 39.50 -17.06 -1.24
C ALA A 169 39.31 -17.92 0.01
N ILE A 170 39.90 -19.13 -0.03
CA ILE A 170 39.87 -20.07 1.11
C ILE A 170 40.54 -19.43 2.34
N ARG A 171 41.71 -18.81 2.17
CA ARG A 171 42.43 -18.15 3.25
C ARG A 171 41.65 -16.98 3.84
N PHE A 172 40.97 -16.21 3.00
CA PHE A 172 40.13 -15.12 3.45
C PHE A 172 38.99 -15.62 4.32
N PHE A 173 38.17 -16.53 3.85
CA PHE A 173 37.03 -17.02 4.62
C PHE A 173 37.41 -17.91 5.80
N SER A 174 38.49 -18.67 5.72
CA SER A 174 39.00 -19.46 6.85
C SER A 174 39.70 -18.63 7.93
N SER A 175 40.01 -17.35 7.64
CA SER A 175 40.54 -16.44 8.65
C SER A 175 39.48 -16.00 9.68
N PHE A 176 38.20 -16.18 9.37
CA PHE A 176 37.11 -15.84 10.27
C PHE A 176 36.83 -17.01 11.24
N ASP A 177 36.93 -16.72 12.52
CA ASP A 177 36.60 -17.69 13.56
C ASP A 177 35.07 -17.89 13.64
N THR A 178 34.61 -19.04 13.12
CA THR A 178 33.17 -19.40 13.11
C THR A 178 32.62 -19.75 14.49
N SER A 179 33.46 -19.92 15.51
CA SER A 179 33.06 -20.14 16.90
C SER A 179 32.76 -18.81 17.65
N SER A 180 33.17 -17.69 17.08
CA SER A 180 33.00 -16.36 17.67
C SER A 180 31.64 -15.74 17.30
N HIS A 181 30.84 -15.42 18.30
CA HIS A 181 29.58 -14.66 18.09
C HIS A 181 29.82 -13.29 17.41
N LEU A 182 30.98 -12.66 17.62
CA LEU A 182 31.33 -11.39 16.98
C LEU A 182 31.41 -11.57 15.46
N THR A 183 32.05 -12.65 14.98
CA THR A 183 32.12 -12.96 13.56
C THR A 183 30.74 -13.19 12.98
N ILE A 184 29.88 -13.91 13.69
CA ILE A 184 28.49 -14.14 13.28
C ILE A 184 27.72 -12.83 13.15
N ILE A 185 27.89 -11.90 14.12
CA ILE A 185 27.26 -10.56 14.08
C ILE A 185 27.76 -9.75 12.87
N VAL A 186 29.05 -9.81 12.56
CA VAL A 186 29.60 -9.10 11.38
C VAL A 186 28.96 -9.59 10.10
N PHE A 187 28.87 -10.90 9.89
CA PHE A 187 28.23 -11.47 8.69
C PHE A 187 26.73 -11.21 8.65
N LEU A 188 26.04 -11.22 9.79
CA LEU A 188 24.65 -10.81 9.90
C LEU A 188 24.46 -9.35 9.45
N LEU A 189 25.32 -8.42 9.90
CA LEU A 189 25.28 -7.03 9.48
C LEU A 189 25.58 -6.88 7.99
N ILE A 190 26.53 -7.63 7.45
CA ILE A 190 26.84 -7.68 6.01
C ILE A 190 25.57 -8.11 5.22
N GLY A 191 24.91 -9.20 5.62
CA GLY A 191 23.68 -9.66 5.01
C GLY A 191 22.57 -8.60 5.07
N THR A 192 22.42 -7.93 6.23
CA THR A 192 21.47 -6.84 6.41
C THR A 192 21.74 -5.69 5.43
N VAL A 193 22.97 -5.19 5.37
CA VAL A 193 23.37 -4.05 4.53
C VAL A 193 23.20 -4.39 3.04
N ILE A 194 23.69 -5.56 2.61
CA ILE A 194 23.56 -5.99 1.22
C ILE A 194 22.08 -6.08 0.83
N THR A 195 21.24 -6.67 1.67
CA THR A 195 19.81 -6.79 1.38
C THR A 195 19.10 -5.43 1.36
N CYS A 196 19.47 -4.49 2.23
CA CYS A 196 18.97 -3.12 2.20
C CYS A 196 19.33 -2.40 0.87
N ILE A 197 20.54 -2.62 0.36
CA ILE A 197 21.02 -1.98 -0.88
C ILE A 197 20.36 -2.64 -2.11
N VAL A 198 20.43 -3.96 -2.19
CA VAL A 198 19.92 -4.75 -3.34
C VAL A 198 18.38 -4.79 -3.35
N GLN A 199 17.73 -4.61 -2.18
CA GLN A 199 16.28 -4.72 -1.98
C GLN A 199 15.67 -6.06 -2.46
N SER A 200 16.48 -7.11 -2.46
CA SER A 200 16.09 -8.46 -2.86
C SER A 200 16.78 -9.51 -1.97
N SER A 201 16.06 -10.01 -0.98
CA SER A 201 16.53 -11.12 -0.15
C SER A 201 16.82 -12.37 -0.99
N ALA A 202 16.02 -12.64 -2.01
CA ALA A 202 16.21 -13.77 -2.88
C ALA A 202 17.55 -13.72 -3.66
N ALA A 203 17.98 -12.54 -4.11
CA ALA A 203 19.27 -12.39 -4.77
C ALA A 203 20.43 -12.65 -3.79
N VAL A 204 20.32 -12.17 -2.55
CA VAL A 204 21.34 -12.40 -1.51
C VAL A 204 21.35 -13.86 -1.10
N MET A 205 20.18 -14.49 -0.94
CA MET A 205 20.04 -15.93 -0.70
C MET A 205 20.72 -16.76 -1.80
N ALA A 206 20.53 -16.42 -3.09
CA ALA A 206 21.13 -17.14 -4.21
C ALA A 206 22.67 -17.05 -4.16
N ILE A 207 23.24 -15.89 -3.84
CA ILE A 207 24.69 -15.72 -3.66
C ILE A 207 25.16 -16.52 -2.45
N THR A 208 24.43 -16.47 -1.34
CA THR A 208 24.76 -17.21 -0.11
C THR A 208 24.76 -18.72 -0.37
N ILE A 209 23.74 -19.22 -1.06
CA ILE A 209 23.68 -20.64 -1.49
C ILE A 209 24.87 -20.98 -2.38
N LEU A 210 25.19 -20.15 -3.38
CA LEU A 210 26.32 -20.36 -4.26
C LEU A 210 27.64 -20.50 -3.48
N LEU A 211 27.93 -19.52 -2.61
CA LEU A 211 29.17 -19.46 -1.83
C LEU A 211 29.28 -20.62 -0.82
N CYS A 212 28.18 -21.04 -0.23
CA CYS A 212 28.17 -22.20 0.66
C CYS A 212 28.33 -23.52 -0.14
N SER A 213 27.59 -23.66 -1.25
CA SER A 213 27.64 -24.89 -2.08
C SER A 213 29.00 -25.13 -2.70
N THR A 214 29.80 -24.09 -2.99
CA THR A 214 31.20 -24.19 -3.46
C THR A 214 32.17 -24.43 -2.31
N GLY A 215 31.73 -24.54 -1.05
CA GLY A 215 32.59 -24.77 0.11
C GLY A 215 33.46 -23.60 0.54
N VAL A 216 33.35 -22.45 -0.10
CA VAL A 216 34.12 -21.22 0.20
C VAL A 216 33.62 -20.53 1.46
N LEU A 217 32.30 -20.44 1.60
CA LEU A 217 31.67 -19.80 2.75
C LEU A 217 31.23 -20.88 3.77
N PRO A 218 31.76 -20.89 4.98
CA PRO A 218 31.32 -21.80 6.04
C PRO A 218 29.83 -21.63 6.32
N ILE A 219 29.12 -22.73 6.58
CA ILE A 219 27.65 -22.71 6.75
C ILE A 219 27.17 -21.78 7.87
N TYR A 220 27.91 -21.67 8.97
CA TYR A 220 27.60 -20.74 10.06
C TYR A 220 27.56 -19.28 9.60
N LEU A 221 28.49 -18.90 8.70
CA LEU A 221 28.54 -17.54 8.15
C LEU A 221 27.43 -17.34 7.10
N GLY A 222 27.12 -18.36 6.30
CA GLY A 222 25.99 -18.34 5.38
C GLY A 222 24.66 -18.17 6.10
N ILE A 223 24.46 -18.87 7.20
CA ILE A 223 23.29 -18.73 8.07
C ILE A 223 23.21 -17.31 8.69
N ALA A 224 24.34 -16.74 9.10
CA ALA A 224 24.39 -15.36 9.58
C ALA A 224 23.95 -14.36 8.51
N LEU A 225 24.37 -14.53 7.25
CA LEU A 225 23.90 -13.73 6.12
C LEU A 225 22.38 -13.84 5.95
N VAL A 226 21.81 -15.06 5.99
CA VAL A 226 20.36 -15.31 5.87
C VAL A 226 19.58 -14.64 7.01
N MET A 227 20.09 -14.65 8.24
CA MET A 227 19.50 -13.90 9.36
C MET A 227 19.50 -12.41 9.07
N GLY A 228 20.61 -11.89 8.52
CA GLY A 228 20.71 -10.48 8.11
C GLY A 228 19.73 -10.10 7.01
N GLU A 229 19.50 -10.98 6.04
CA GLU A 229 18.53 -10.77 4.96
C GLU A 229 17.12 -10.50 5.49
N ASN A 230 16.68 -11.21 6.53
CA ASN A 230 15.37 -11.02 7.14
C ASN A 230 15.21 -9.61 7.73
N ILE A 231 16.26 -9.06 8.37
CA ILE A 231 16.25 -7.67 8.83
C ILE A 231 16.29 -6.70 7.64
N GLY A 232 17.20 -6.92 6.68
CA GLY A 232 17.39 -6.05 5.53
C GLY A 232 16.13 -5.86 4.68
N THR A 233 15.34 -6.92 4.51
CA THR A 233 14.07 -6.88 3.75
C THR A 233 13.07 -5.88 4.36
N THR A 234 13.14 -5.62 5.67
CA THR A 234 12.23 -4.68 6.34
C THR A 234 12.46 -3.22 5.95
N ALA A 235 13.66 -2.88 5.45
CA ALA A 235 13.99 -1.52 5.03
C ALA A 235 13.08 -1.04 3.89
N THR A 236 12.79 -1.88 2.90
CA THR A 236 11.92 -1.55 1.77
C THR A 236 10.53 -1.11 2.23
N VAL A 237 9.95 -1.85 3.18
CA VAL A 237 8.61 -1.58 3.70
C VAL A 237 8.58 -0.32 4.56
N ASN A 238 9.61 -0.13 5.40
CA ASN A 238 9.72 1.08 6.24
C ASN A 238 9.93 2.34 5.40
N LEU A 239 10.72 2.28 4.32
CA LEU A 239 10.88 3.37 3.37
C LEU A 239 9.56 3.69 2.66
N ALA A 240 8.83 2.66 2.20
CA ALA A 240 7.52 2.83 1.57
C ALA A 240 6.49 3.48 2.52
N ALA A 241 6.59 3.23 3.83
CA ALA A 241 5.66 3.75 4.82
C ALA A 241 5.98 5.17 5.32
N LEU A 242 7.06 5.83 4.87
CA LEU A 242 7.47 7.14 5.38
C LEU A 242 6.40 8.23 5.16
N GLY A 243 5.72 8.19 4.02
CA GLY A 243 4.62 9.12 3.69
C GLY A 243 3.23 8.68 4.17
N ALA A 244 3.11 7.48 4.76
CA ALA A 244 1.83 6.91 5.16
C ALA A 244 1.37 7.42 6.54
N ASN A 245 0.10 7.16 6.88
CA ASN A 245 -0.47 7.51 8.18
C ASN A 245 0.22 6.78 9.34
N THR A 246 -0.06 7.21 10.56
CA THR A 246 0.57 6.67 11.78
C THR A 246 0.38 5.16 11.94
N GLN A 247 -0.79 4.61 11.58
CA GLN A 247 -1.07 3.19 11.73
C GLN A 247 -0.28 2.34 10.71
N ALA A 248 -0.18 2.80 9.47
CA ALA A 248 0.63 2.18 8.42
C ALA A 248 2.12 2.17 8.78
N ARG A 249 2.65 3.28 9.32
CA ARG A 249 4.03 3.36 9.84
C ARG A 249 4.27 2.41 11.01
N ARG A 250 3.28 2.24 11.90
CA ARG A 250 3.32 1.26 12.99
C ARG A 250 3.38 -0.17 12.46
N ALA A 251 2.60 -0.51 11.42
CA ALA A 251 2.63 -1.82 10.80
C ALA A 251 3.99 -2.12 10.15
N ALA A 252 4.58 -1.16 9.42
CA ALA A 252 5.91 -1.28 8.84
C ALA A 252 7.00 -1.47 9.90
N PHE A 253 6.93 -0.72 11.00
CA PHE A 253 7.88 -0.85 12.12
C PHE A 253 7.70 -2.18 12.88
N ALA A 254 6.48 -2.70 12.98
CA ALA A 254 6.23 -4.02 13.57
C ALA A 254 6.92 -5.13 12.77
N HIS A 255 7.05 -5.01 11.45
CA HIS A 255 7.82 -5.94 10.62
C HIS A 255 9.30 -5.94 11.00
N LEU A 256 9.90 -4.75 11.20
CA LEU A 256 11.29 -4.64 11.68
C LEU A 256 11.44 -5.28 13.07
N LEU A 257 10.55 -4.93 14.00
CA LEU A 257 10.59 -5.44 15.38
C LEU A 257 10.49 -6.97 15.42
N PHE A 258 9.62 -7.57 14.60
CA PHE A 258 9.46 -9.00 14.46
C PHE A 258 10.76 -9.69 14.02
N ASN A 259 11.43 -9.16 12.99
CA ASN A 259 12.66 -9.75 12.47
C ASN A 259 13.85 -9.55 13.41
N VAL A 260 13.98 -8.36 14.02
CA VAL A 260 15.04 -8.07 15.02
C VAL A 260 14.88 -8.97 16.24
N PHE A 261 13.67 -9.17 16.75
CA PHE A 261 13.43 -10.10 17.86
C PHE A 261 13.78 -11.54 17.47
N GLY A 262 13.38 -11.98 16.25
CA GLY A 262 13.73 -13.30 15.74
C GLY A 262 15.25 -13.54 15.69
N VAL A 263 15.97 -12.57 15.16
CA VAL A 263 17.44 -12.61 15.12
C VAL A 263 18.03 -12.63 16.53
N PHE A 264 17.50 -11.84 17.44
CA PHE A 264 18.00 -11.74 18.80
C PHE A 264 17.95 -13.09 19.55
N TRP A 265 16.79 -13.75 19.57
CA TRP A 265 16.68 -15.03 20.28
C TRP A 265 17.48 -16.16 19.61
N VAL A 266 17.55 -16.19 18.27
CA VAL A 266 18.38 -17.16 17.55
C VAL A 266 19.86 -16.89 17.83
N MET A 267 20.31 -15.63 17.90
CA MET A 267 21.69 -15.33 18.27
C MET A 267 22.05 -15.82 19.67
N CYS A 268 21.13 -15.76 20.63
CA CYS A 268 21.35 -16.33 21.97
C CYS A 268 21.52 -17.87 21.94
N LEU A 269 20.90 -18.55 20.97
CA LEU A 269 20.91 -20.01 20.83
C LEU A 269 21.56 -20.45 19.51
N PHE A 270 22.48 -19.65 18.96
CA PHE A 270 22.93 -19.77 17.57
C PHE A 270 23.43 -21.18 17.24
N TYR A 271 24.47 -21.65 17.93
CA TYR A 271 25.06 -22.96 17.63
C TYR A 271 24.11 -24.12 17.90
N PRO A 272 23.41 -24.21 19.05
CA PRO A 272 22.42 -25.26 19.28
C PRO A 272 21.32 -25.29 18.21
N PHE A 273 20.80 -24.12 17.81
CA PHE A 273 19.73 -24.03 16.82
C PHE A 273 20.21 -24.42 15.42
N VAL A 274 21.41 -23.94 15.02
CA VAL A 274 21.99 -24.28 13.72
C VAL A 274 22.30 -25.77 13.65
N ASN A 275 22.92 -26.34 14.69
CA ASN A 275 23.24 -27.78 14.72
C ASN A 275 21.96 -28.64 14.69
N PHE A 276 20.90 -28.22 15.38
CA PHE A 276 19.62 -28.89 15.31
C PHE A 276 19.06 -28.88 13.86
N VAL A 277 19.08 -27.74 13.18
CA VAL A 277 18.59 -27.64 11.79
C VAL A 277 19.46 -28.45 10.83
N CYS A 278 20.78 -28.41 10.97
CA CYS A 278 21.71 -29.22 10.19
C CYS A 278 21.44 -30.72 10.39
N GLY A 279 21.18 -31.14 11.64
CA GLY A 279 20.83 -32.50 11.99
C GLY A 279 19.52 -33.00 11.35
N LEU A 280 18.52 -32.11 11.14
CA LEU A 280 17.27 -32.44 10.42
C LEU A 280 17.54 -32.81 8.95
N VAL A 281 18.58 -32.24 8.36
CA VAL A 281 19.00 -32.51 6.96
C VAL A 281 20.03 -33.65 6.87
N GLY A 282 20.58 -34.08 8.02
CA GLY A 282 21.62 -35.09 8.06
C GLY A 282 23.04 -34.56 7.77
N TYR A 283 23.25 -33.25 7.98
CA TYR A 283 24.54 -32.59 7.81
C TYR A 283 25.17 -32.27 9.17
N ASP A 284 26.47 -32.60 9.34
CA ASP A 284 27.25 -32.25 10.53
C ASP A 284 28.17 -31.06 10.23
N PRO A 285 27.85 -29.85 10.74
CA PRO A 285 28.64 -28.65 10.48
C PRO A 285 29.97 -28.61 11.26
N VAL A 286 30.16 -29.50 12.26
CA VAL A 286 31.37 -29.55 13.08
C VAL A 286 32.40 -30.50 12.48
N ASN A 287 31.93 -31.67 11.95
CA ASN A 287 32.77 -32.70 11.36
C ASN A 287 32.42 -32.88 9.87
N ASP A 288 32.57 -31.80 9.09
CA ASP A 288 32.24 -31.85 7.66
C ASP A 288 33.29 -32.65 6.87
N ASN A 289 33.01 -33.94 6.68
CA ASN A 289 33.75 -34.84 5.81
C ASN A 289 33.09 -35.03 4.44
N SER A 290 32.11 -34.17 4.11
CA SER A 290 31.34 -34.30 2.85
C SER A 290 32.23 -34.01 1.64
N SER A 291 32.01 -34.79 0.57
CA SER A 291 32.61 -34.47 -0.72
C SER A 291 32.08 -33.15 -1.30
N PRO A 292 32.82 -32.50 -2.22
CA PRO A 292 32.33 -31.29 -2.89
C PRO A 292 30.93 -31.44 -3.52
N ALA A 293 30.67 -32.62 -4.10
CA ALA A 293 29.36 -32.92 -4.70
C ALA A 293 28.25 -33.04 -3.63
N GLU A 294 28.52 -33.63 -2.50
CA GLU A 294 27.58 -33.74 -1.38
C GLU A 294 27.30 -32.37 -0.76
N ARG A 295 28.32 -31.52 -0.57
CA ARG A 295 28.14 -30.14 -0.10
C ARG A 295 27.25 -29.33 -1.04
N ALA A 296 27.54 -29.39 -2.35
CA ALA A 296 26.76 -28.72 -3.37
C ALA A 296 25.27 -29.12 -3.36
N ALA A 297 24.99 -30.40 -3.02
CA ALA A 297 23.63 -30.89 -2.91
C ALA A 297 22.95 -30.55 -1.56
N THR A 298 23.70 -30.59 -0.45
CA THR A 298 23.13 -30.56 0.90
C THR A 298 23.01 -29.12 1.45
N LEU A 299 24.01 -28.26 1.24
CA LEU A 299 24.03 -26.93 1.84
C LEU A 299 22.92 -26.00 1.37
N PRO A 300 22.47 -26.03 0.09
CA PRO A 300 21.26 -25.30 -0.31
C PRO A 300 20.03 -25.73 0.48
N ILE A 301 19.89 -27.02 0.79
CA ILE A 301 18.77 -27.57 1.57
C ILE A 301 18.88 -27.10 3.03
N VAL A 302 20.08 -27.10 3.62
CA VAL A 302 20.32 -26.62 4.98
C VAL A 302 19.92 -25.16 5.11
N LEU A 303 20.31 -24.29 4.17
CA LEU A 303 19.95 -22.88 4.18
C LEU A 303 18.44 -22.65 4.04
N ALA A 304 17.77 -23.38 3.15
CA ALA A 304 16.32 -23.31 2.99
C ALA A 304 15.59 -23.83 4.24
N MET A 305 16.08 -24.94 4.85
CA MET A 305 15.53 -25.50 6.08
C MET A 305 15.73 -24.54 7.25
N PHE A 306 16.93 -23.93 7.38
CA PHE A 306 17.18 -22.91 8.41
C PHE A 306 16.22 -21.73 8.27
N HIS A 307 16.07 -21.21 7.06
CA HIS A 307 15.16 -20.08 6.79
C HIS A 307 13.72 -20.43 7.18
N THR A 308 13.28 -21.67 6.91
CA THR A 308 11.95 -22.15 7.29
C THR A 308 11.82 -22.29 8.80
N CYS A 309 12.74 -23.01 9.46
CA CYS A 309 12.71 -23.21 10.91
C CYS A 309 12.75 -21.87 11.66
N PHE A 310 13.61 -20.94 11.23
CA PHE A 310 13.69 -19.59 11.80
C PHE A 310 12.34 -18.88 11.75
N ASN A 311 11.73 -18.76 10.55
CA ASN A 311 10.50 -18.00 10.38
C ASN A 311 9.29 -18.69 11.06
N VAL A 312 9.20 -20.02 10.99
CA VAL A 312 8.12 -20.77 11.65
C VAL A 312 8.23 -20.69 13.17
N CYS A 313 9.42 -20.91 13.74
CA CYS A 313 9.63 -20.81 15.19
C CYS A 313 9.37 -19.38 15.68
N ASN A 314 9.92 -18.37 14.99
CA ASN A 314 9.71 -16.98 15.36
C ASN A 314 8.22 -16.57 15.33
N THR A 315 7.51 -16.97 14.27
CA THR A 315 6.07 -16.73 14.15
C THR A 315 5.29 -17.48 15.22
N SER A 316 5.58 -18.76 15.45
CA SER A 316 4.91 -19.57 16.46
C SER A 316 5.08 -19.01 17.88
N LEU A 317 6.23 -18.43 18.16
CA LEU A 317 6.50 -17.74 19.41
C LEU A 317 5.74 -16.41 19.49
N LEU A 318 5.87 -15.54 18.50
CA LEU A 318 5.38 -14.16 18.56
C LEU A 318 3.90 -13.97 18.27
N ILE A 319 3.22 -14.93 17.63
CA ILE A 319 1.79 -14.84 17.33
C ILE A 319 0.92 -14.67 18.59
N TRP A 320 1.40 -15.16 19.73
CA TRP A 320 0.74 -15.00 21.03
C TRP A 320 0.94 -13.61 21.62
N PHE A 321 1.98 -12.89 21.17
CA PHE A 321 2.41 -11.61 21.71
C PHE A 321 2.05 -10.43 20.79
N ILE A 322 1.16 -10.60 19.80
CA ILE A 322 0.69 -9.51 18.93
C ILE A 322 0.19 -8.30 19.72
N PRO A 323 -0.63 -8.43 20.79
CA PRO A 323 -1.07 -7.27 21.57
C PRO A 323 0.07 -6.53 22.28
N GLN A 324 1.13 -7.26 22.69
CA GLN A 324 2.32 -6.65 23.27
C GLN A 324 3.15 -5.91 22.23
N MET A 325 3.32 -6.51 21.04
CA MET A 325 3.98 -5.84 19.92
C MET A 325 3.26 -4.57 19.51
N GLU A 326 1.93 -4.62 19.41
CA GLU A 326 1.09 -3.45 19.12
C GLU A 326 1.32 -2.34 20.17
N ARG A 327 1.33 -2.68 21.46
CA ARG A 327 1.59 -1.71 22.54
C ARG A 327 3.00 -1.09 22.44
N VAL A 328 4.02 -1.88 22.12
CA VAL A 328 5.40 -1.41 21.96
C VAL A 328 5.48 -0.45 20.78
N VAL A 329 4.95 -0.83 19.64
CA VAL A 329 4.97 -0.02 18.41
C VAL A 329 4.18 1.28 18.60
N CYS A 330 3.02 1.23 19.26
CA CYS A 330 2.22 2.43 19.57
C CYS A 330 2.92 3.37 20.56
N ARG A 331 3.76 2.84 21.45
CA ARG A 331 4.56 3.65 22.39
C ARG A 331 5.74 4.34 21.69
N ILE A 332 6.37 3.68 20.73
CA ILE A 332 7.51 4.21 19.96
C ILE A 332 7.02 5.23 18.93
N ILE A 333 6.01 4.86 18.12
CA ILE A 333 5.42 5.74 17.11
C ILE A 333 4.14 6.32 17.68
N LYS A 334 4.27 7.48 18.32
CA LYS A 334 3.13 8.20 18.89
C LYS A 334 2.27 8.78 17.77
N SER A 335 0.95 8.70 17.92
CA SER A 335 0.03 9.49 17.10
C SER A 335 0.21 10.96 17.48
N LYS A 336 0.48 11.82 16.52
CA LYS A 336 0.27 13.26 16.74
C LYS A 336 -1.25 13.40 16.93
N ALA A 337 -1.67 13.86 18.10
CA ALA A 337 -3.06 14.27 18.28
C ALA A 337 -3.34 15.33 17.20
N ASN A 338 -4.36 15.08 16.37
CA ASN A 338 -4.80 16.05 15.37
C ASN A 338 -5.18 17.34 16.08
N LYS A 339 -4.26 18.31 16.12
CA LYS A 339 -4.55 19.69 16.53
C LYS A 339 -4.89 20.58 15.33
N ASP A 340 -4.61 20.12 14.12
CA ASP A 340 -4.87 20.86 12.89
C ASP A 340 -5.86 20.09 12.01
N GLU A 341 -7.15 20.34 12.25
CA GLU A 341 -8.21 19.96 11.29
C GLU A 341 -8.08 20.72 9.96
N ASP A 342 -7.26 21.77 9.96
CA ASP A 342 -7.00 22.68 8.85
C ASP A 342 -5.71 22.36 8.05
N ASP A 343 -5.16 21.13 8.15
CA ASP A 343 -3.99 20.72 7.36
C ASP A 343 -4.41 20.28 5.95
N CYS A 344 -3.80 20.88 4.93
CA CYS A 344 -4.03 20.58 3.50
C CYS A 344 -3.58 19.18 3.07
N ARG A 345 -3.01 18.37 3.95
CA ARG A 345 -2.44 17.07 3.58
C ARG A 345 -3.49 16.01 3.34
N LEU A 346 -3.38 15.33 2.20
CA LEU A 346 -4.13 14.12 1.91
C LEU A 346 -3.86 13.07 3.00
N ARG A 347 -4.91 12.39 3.46
CA ARG A 347 -4.83 11.46 4.61
C ARG A 347 -4.54 10.02 4.19
N PHE A 348 -5.03 9.62 3.03
CA PHE A 348 -5.02 8.23 2.55
C PHE A 348 -4.09 8.03 1.36
N ILE A 349 -3.82 9.06 0.57
CA ILE A 349 -2.92 9.04 -0.57
C ILE A 349 -1.49 9.34 -0.09
N SER A 350 -0.55 8.42 -0.36
CA SER A 350 0.86 8.63 -0.09
C SER A 350 1.69 8.41 -1.35
N SER A 351 2.58 9.33 -1.65
CA SER A 351 3.39 9.37 -2.87
C SER A 351 4.39 8.20 -3.03
N GLY A 352 4.49 7.29 -2.04
CA GLY A 352 5.49 6.23 -2.02
C GLY A 352 5.00 4.79 -2.26
N ILE A 353 3.68 4.53 -2.27
CA ILE A 353 3.14 3.16 -2.19
C ILE A 353 2.46 2.68 -3.49
N MET A 354 2.67 3.33 -4.61
CA MET A 354 2.06 2.96 -5.89
C MET A 354 2.64 1.65 -6.47
N LYS A 355 2.35 0.50 -5.85
CA LYS A 355 2.75 -0.81 -6.42
C LYS A 355 1.60 -1.65 -6.98
N THR A 356 0.34 -1.34 -6.63
CA THR A 356 -0.84 -2.00 -7.19
C THR A 356 -1.92 -0.99 -7.53
N PRO A 357 -2.24 -0.79 -8.83
CA PRO A 357 -3.20 0.22 -9.31
C PRO A 357 -4.57 0.14 -8.63
N GLU A 358 -5.05 -1.07 -8.39
CA GLU A 358 -6.36 -1.27 -7.76
C GLU A 358 -6.40 -0.82 -6.28
N LEU A 359 -5.28 -0.88 -5.58
CA LEU A 359 -5.18 -0.38 -4.22
C LEU A 359 -5.16 1.15 -4.21
N SER A 360 -4.45 1.74 -5.16
CA SER A 360 -4.40 3.18 -5.35
C SER A 360 -5.78 3.78 -5.61
N VAL A 361 -6.62 3.09 -6.40
CA VAL A 361 -8.04 3.49 -6.62
C VAL A 361 -8.84 3.44 -5.32
N LEU A 362 -8.57 2.48 -4.44
CA LEU A 362 -9.26 2.39 -3.15
C LEU A 362 -8.81 3.50 -2.18
N GLU A 363 -7.52 3.82 -2.16
CA GLU A 363 -6.99 4.96 -1.39
C GLU A 363 -7.59 6.28 -1.88
N ALA A 364 -7.65 6.49 -3.21
CA ALA A 364 -8.32 7.63 -3.81
C ALA A 364 -9.81 7.72 -3.42
N SER A 365 -10.54 6.58 -3.43
CA SER A 365 -11.95 6.56 -3.02
C SER A 365 -12.17 7.03 -1.59
N LYS A 366 -11.25 6.71 -0.67
CA LYS A 366 -11.34 7.17 0.72
C LYS A 366 -10.95 8.63 0.89
N GLU A 367 -9.99 9.10 0.08
CA GLU A 367 -9.64 10.51 0.05
C GLU A 367 -10.80 11.36 -0.47
N ILE A 368 -11.49 10.90 -1.53
CA ILE A 368 -12.70 11.55 -2.06
C ILE A 368 -13.78 11.64 -0.99
N HIS A 369 -13.98 10.57 -0.21
CA HIS A 369 -14.93 10.62 0.91
C HIS A 369 -14.50 11.64 1.98
N SER A 370 -13.21 11.67 2.38
CA SER A 370 -12.68 12.65 3.32
C SER A 370 -12.82 14.09 2.79
N TYR A 371 -12.70 14.28 1.48
CA TYR A 371 -12.90 15.53 0.78
C TYR A 371 -14.37 15.98 0.88
N ALA A 372 -15.31 15.10 0.56
CA ALA A 372 -16.74 15.37 0.70
C ALA A 372 -17.17 15.71 2.14
N GLU A 373 -16.60 15.02 3.16
CA GLU A 373 -16.85 15.37 4.56
C GLU A 373 -16.30 16.75 4.92
N ARG A 374 -15.24 17.20 4.28
CA ARG A 374 -14.64 18.52 4.50
C ARG A 374 -15.52 19.62 3.90
N THR A 375 -16.05 19.44 2.68
CA THR A 375 -17.00 20.37 2.07
C THR A 375 -18.33 20.43 2.84
N HIS A 376 -18.81 19.31 3.38
CA HIS A 376 -19.97 19.29 4.25
C HIS A 376 -19.74 20.11 5.55
N ARG A 377 -18.55 20.00 6.16
CA ARG A 377 -18.20 20.86 7.32
C ARG A 377 -18.12 22.34 6.95
N MET A 378 -17.63 22.64 5.75
CA MET A 378 -17.61 24.02 5.22
C MET A 378 -19.03 24.58 5.12
N PHE A 379 -20.00 23.80 4.62
CA PHE A 379 -21.41 24.19 4.60
C PHE A 379 -21.97 24.43 6.01
N GLY A 380 -21.59 23.62 6.99
CA GLY A 380 -21.92 23.86 8.40
C GLY A 380 -21.42 25.21 8.91
N MET A 381 -20.19 25.61 8.55
CA MET A 381 -19.65 26.94 8.89
C MET A 381 -20.40 28.08 8.19
N VAL A 382 -20.85 27.88 6.95
CA VAL A 382 -21.69 28.86 6.21
C VAL A 382 -23.03 29.06 6.91
N ARG A 383 -23.64 27.99 7.40
CA ARG A 383 -24.87 28.05 8.20
C ARG A 383 -24.68 28.83 9.49
N ASP A 384 -23.55 28.60 10.19
CA ASP A 384 -23.22 29.34 11.40
C ASP A 384 -22.93 30.82 11.11
N LEU A 385 -22.29 31.13 9.96
CA LEU A 385 -22.01 32.51 9.52
C LEU A 385 -23.26 33.34 9.37
N LEU A 386 -24.35 32.77 8.82
CA LEU A 386 -25.65 33.47 8.66
C LEU A 386 -26.22 33.95 9.98
N THR A 387 -25.99 33.23 11.06
CA THR A 387 -26.57 33.52 12.38
C THR A 387 -25.63 34.28 13.32
N THR A 388 -24.35 34.46 12.92
CA THR A 388 -23.33 35.12 13.73
C THR A 388 -23.53 36.64 13.75
N LYS A 389 -23.78 37.21 14.94
CA LYS A 389 -23.98 38.65 15.12
C LYS A 389 -22.69 39.40 15.47
N ASP A 390 -21.78 38.78 16.17
CA ASP A 390 -20.50 39.35 16.61
C ASP A 390 -19.52 39.53 15.44
N ASP A 391 -18.97 40.74 15.27
CA ASP A 391 -18.12 41.06 14.11
C ASP A 391 -16.81 40.30 14.11
N ASP A 392 -16.14 40.16 15.27
CA ASP A 392 -14.87 39.42 15.37
C ASP A 392 -15.05 37.92 15.09
N THR A 393 -16.16 37.35 15.53
CA THR A 393 -16.51 35.95 15.29
C THR A 393 -16.87 35.71 13.83
N PHE A 394 -17.58 36.66 13.22
CA PHE A 394 -17.95 36.63 11.82
C PHE A 394 -16.72 36.64 10.92
N GLU A 395 -15.78 37.57 11.16
CA GLU A 395 -14.57 37.69 10.35
C GLU A 395 -13.69 36.44 10.43
N LYS A 396 -13.47 35.91 11.64
CA LYS A 396 -12.74 34.63 11.83
C LYS A 396 -13.40 33.44 11.14
N LEU A 397 -14.72 33.38 11.15
CA LEU A 397 -15.46 32.29 10.51
C LEU A 397 -15.42 32.43 8.99
N TYR A 398 -15.51 33.66 8.47
CA TYR A 398 -15.39 33.94 7.04
C TYR A 398 -14.00 33.61 6.52
N GLU A 399 -12.92 34.08 7.18
CA GLU A 399 -11.54 33.71 6.84
C GLU A 399 -11.30 32.18 6.89
N ARG A 400 -11.97 31.51 7.81
CA ARG A 400 -11.87 30.04 7.90
C ARG A 400 -12.57 29.36 6.73
N ILE A 401 -13.71 29.87 6.28
CA ILE A 401 -14.43 29.35 5.10
C ILE A 401 -13.57 29.56 3.84
N GLU A 402 -12.97 30.74 3.66
CA GLU A 402 -12.06 31.04 2.55
C GLU A 402 -10.86 30.09 2.54
N LYS A 403 -10.24 29.85 3.70
CA LYS A 403 -9.17 28.85 3.82
C LYS A 403 -9.62 27.42 3.46
N TYR A 404 -10.88 27.07 3.74
CA TYR A 404 -11.42 25.75 3.40
C TYR A 404 -11.65 25.61 1.89
N GLU A 405 -11.97 26.69 1.19
CA GLU A 405 -12.04 26.71 -0.27
C GLU A 405 -10.65 26.52 -0.89
N ASP A 406 -9.62 27.28 -0.47
CA ASP A 406 -8.24 27.07 -0.90
C ASP A 406 -7.76 25.61 -0.68
N ILE A 407 -8.17 24.98 0.43
CA ILE A 407 -7.87 23.58 0.71
C ILE A 407 -8.64 22.66 -0.24
N SER A 408 -9.89 22.98 -0.57
CA SER A 408 -10.74 22.23 -1.50
C SER A 408 -10.09 22.14 -2.86
N ASP A 409 -9.68 23.27 -3.43
CA ASP A 409 -9.00 23.37 -4.72
C ASP A 409 -7.71 22.55 -4.76
N ASN A 410 -6.89 22.69 -3.72
CA ASN A 410 -5.65 21.92 -3.60
C ASN A 410 -5.91 20.41 -3.53
N MET A 411 -6.96 19.98 -2.82
CA MET A 411 -7.32 18.55 -2.73
C MET A 411 -7.78 18.00 -4.08
N GLU A 412 -8.59 18.73 -4.84
CA GLU A 412 -8.98 18.34 -6.20
C GLU A 412 -7.75 18.08 -7.05
N VAL A 413 -6.85 19.06 -7.13
CA VAL A 413 -5.62 18.98 -7.95
C VAL A 413 -4.72 17.82 -7.53
N GLU A 414 -4.53 17.60 -6.23
CA GLU A 414 -3.66 16.52 -5.74
C GLU A 414 -4.28 15.14 -5.97
N ILE A 415 -5.59 14.97 -5.76
CA ILE A 415 -6.29 13.71 -6.04
C ILE A 415 -6.30 13.44 -7.55
N ALA A 416 -6.53 14.46 -8.39
CA ALA A 416 -6.50 14.33 -9.84
C ALA A 416 -5.12 13.87 -10.33
N LYS A 417 -4.03 14.51 -9.87
CA LYS A 417 -2.65 14.10 -10.19
C LYS A 417 -2.36 12.65 -9.77
N TYR A 418 -2.85 12.24 -8.61
CA TYR A 418 -2.69 10.88 -8.16
C TYR A 418 -3.43 9.88 -9.05
N LEU A 419 -4.68 10.16 -9.41
CA LEU A 419 -5.48 9.33 -10.31
C LEU A 419 -4.88 9.26 -11.72
N ASP A 420 -4.28 10.34 -12.22
CA ASP A 420 -3.55 10.38 -13.48
C ASP A 420 -2.33 9.44 -13.45
N GLN A 421 -1.50 9.53 -12.40
CA GLN A 421 -0.37 8.63 -12.20
C GLN A 421 -0.78 7.15 -12.07
N VAL A 422 -1.94 6.89 -11.45
CA VAL A 422 -2.51 5.53 -11.38
C VAL A 422 -2.94 5.05 -12.78
N SER A 423 -3.40 5.96 -13.62
CA SER A 423 -3.85 5.66 -15.00
C SER A 423 -2.71 5.28 -15.94
N ASP A 424 -1.49 5.74 -15.69
CA ASP A 424 -0.28 5.36 -16.45
C ASP A 424 0.10 3.88 -16.27
N ALA A 425 -0.42 3.22 -15.23
CA ALA A 425 -0.23 1.79 -15.03
C ALA A 425 -1.17 0.97 -15.93
N HIS A 426 -0.83 -0.30 -16.15
CA HIS A 426 -1.69 -1.23 -16.89
C HIS A 426 -2.94 -1.59 -16.08
N LEU A 427 -3.98 -0.76 -16.22
CA LEU A 427 -5.28 -0.94 -15.59
C LEU A 427 -6.18 -1.90 -16.37
N SER A 428 -7.05 -2.64 -15.65
CA SER A 428 -8.21 -3.29 -16.25
C SER A 428 -9.20 -2.24 -16.74
N ASP A 429 -10.03 -2.59 -17.73
CA ASP A 429 -11.02 -1.65 -18.28
C ASP A 429 -12.02 -1.19 -17.21
N ASP A 430 -12.43 -2.07 -16.30
CA ASP A 430 -13.27 -1.73 -15.13
C ASP A 430 -12.61 -0.71 -14.20
N THR A 431 -11.28 -0.80 -14.04
CA THR A 431 -10.53 0.12 -13.18
C THR A 431 -10.35 1.49 -13.83
N LYS A 432 -10.17 1.53 -15.17
CA LYS A 432 -10.14 2.78 -15.92
C LYS A 432 -11.46 3.54 -15.84
N GLU A 433 -12.58 2.81 -15.92
CA GLU A 433 -13.91 3.39 -15.77
C GLU A 433 -14.09 4.00 -14.38
N LYS A 434 -13.71 3.29 -13.33
CA LYS A 434 -13.73 3.81 -11.95
C LYS A 434 -12.89 5.06 -11.76
N VAL A 435 -11.69 5.12 -12.34
CA VAL A 435 -10.83 6.31 -12.27
C VAL A 435 -11.51 7.51 -12.94
N ARG A 436 -12.15 7.31 -14.08
CA ARG A 436 -12.90 8.36 -14.77
C ARG A 436 -14.09 8.87 -13.93
N ASP A 437 -14.83 7.97 -13.30
CA ASP A 437 -15.94 8.34 -12.44
C ASP A 437 -15.44 9.12 -11.20
N MET A 438 -14.30 8.71 -10.61
CA MET A 438 -13.67 9.43 -9.51
C MET A 438 -13.18 10.84 -9.89
N LEU A 439 -12.63 11.01 -11.10
CA LEU A 439 -12.25 12.34 -11.59
C LEU A 439 -13.49 13.25 -11.70
N ARG A 440 -14.62 12.73 -12.13
CA ARG A 440 -15.88 13.46 -12.14
C ARG A 440 -16.36 13.76 -10.70
N GLU A 441 -16.29 12.78 -9.79
CA GLU A 441 -16.66 12.99 -8.38
C GLU A 441 -15.91 14.18 -7.76
N ILE A 442 -14.57 14.28 -7.95
CA ILE A 442 -13.78 15.35 -7.32
C ILE A 442 -14.09 16.73 -7.86
N THR A 443 -14.32 16.88 -9.16
CA THR A 443 -14.68 18.16 -9.78
C THR A 443 -16.06 18.63 -9.30
N GLU A 444 -17.03 17.73 -9.14
CA GLU A 444 -18.33 18.10 -8.60
C GLU A 444 -18.26 18.46 -7.10
N ILE A 445 -17.37 17.82 -6.31
CA ILE A 445 -17.16 18.14 -4.89
C ILE A 445 -16.46 19.50 -4.74
N GLU A 446 -15.54 19.86 -5.63
CA GLU A 446 -14.96 21.20 -5.70
C GLU A 446 -16.05 22.25 -5.94
N SER A 447 -16.92 22.03 -6.92
CA SER A 447 -18.04 22.94 -7.23
C SER A 447 -19.03 23.11 -6.04
N ILE A 448 -19.13 22.09 -5.15
CA ILE A 448 -19.85 22.22 -3.87
C ILE A 448 -19.09 23.18 -2.94
N GLY A 449 -17.77 23.10 -2.85
CA GLY A 449 -16.92 24.02 -2.08
C GLY A 449 -17.08 25.45 -2.54
N ASP A 450 -16.98 25.70 -3.85
CA ASP A 450 -17.17 26.99 -4.50
C ASP A 450 -18.53 27.61 -4.17
N SER A 451 -19.60 26.82 -4.27
CA SER A 451 -20.95 27.30 -3.94
C SER A 451 -21.08 27.64 -2.45
N CYS A 452 -20.45 26.89 -1.55
CA CYS A 452 -20.38 27.23 -0.13
C CYS A 452 -19.70 28.59 0.09
N PHE A 453 -18.58 28.85 -0.58
CA PHE A 453 -17.88 30.13 -0.50
C PHE A 453 -18.70 31.28 -1.12
N ASN A 454 -19.38 31.02 -2.24
CA ASN A 454 -20.28 32.00 -2.85
C ASN A 454 -21.42 32.42 -1.92
N ILE A 455 -22.02 31.49 -1.17
CA ILE A 455 -23.01 31.79 -0.14
C ILE A 455 -22.38 32.66 0.97
N ALA A 456 -21.21 32.28 1.48
CA ALA A 456 -20.52 33.05 2.51
C ALA A 456 -20.20 34.48 2.05
N ARG A 457 -19.74 34.63 0.81
CA ARG A 457 -19.47 35.92 0.17
C ARG A 457 -20.76 36.78 0.05
N THR A 458 -21.88 36.16 -0.27
CA THR A 458 -23.18 36.83 -0.35
C THR A 458 -23.66 37.29 1.02
N ILE A 459 -23.47 36.48 2.08
CA ILE A 459 -23.75 36.86 3.47
C ILE A 459 -22.87 38.04 3.91
N SER A 460 -21.57 38.03 3.53
CA SER A 460 -20.65 39.14 3.81
C SER A 460 -21.07 40.45 3.11
N ARG A 461 -21.55 40.35 1.85
CA ARG A 461 -22.10 41.50 1.11
C ARG A 461 -23.36 42.06 1.76
N LEU A 462 -24.26 41.20 2.24
CA LEU A 462 -25.45 41.64 2.98
C LEU A 462 -25.04 42.49 4.19
N ARG A 463 -24.12 41.99 5.01
CA ARG A 463 -23.62 42.69 6.19
C ARG A 463 -22.97 44.03 5.86
N SER A 464 -22.22 44.10 4.76
CA SER A 464 -21.56 45.33 4.30
C SER A 464 -22.54 46.36 3.72
N SER A 465 -23.66 45.93 3.15
CA SER A 465 -24.65 46.79 2.49
C SER A 465 -25.57 47.52 3.46
N LYS A 466 -25.53 47.23 4.75
CA LYS A 466 -26.47 47.70 5.78
C LYS A 466 -27.94 47.31 5.53
N GLU A 467 -28.16 46.33 4.66
CA GLU A 467 -29.46 45.71 4.43
C GLU A 467 -29.66 44.57 5.44
N GLU A 468 -30.89 44.29 5.81
CA GLU A 468 -31.23 43.16 6.67
C GLU A 468 -32.33 42.34 6.00
N PHE A 469 -32.23 41.01 6.13
CA PHE A 469 -33.32 40.14 5.73
C PHE A 469 -34.48 40.23 6.72
N THR A 470 -35.68 40.06 6.20
CA THR A 470 -36.88 39.91 7.04
C THR A 470 -36.83 38.56 7.77
N GLU A 471 -37.56 38.44 8.86
CA GLU A 471 -37.68 37.17 9.62
C GLU A 471 -38.12 36.02 8.72
N ASN A 472 -39.07 36.26 7.81
CA ASN A 472 -39.52 35.25 6.83
C ASN A 472 -38.41 34.82 5.84
N GLN A 473 -37.56 35.76 5.40
CA GLN A 473 -36.41 35.40 4.54
C GLN A 473 -35.38 34.59 5.30
N TYR A 474 -35.09 34.90 6.54
CA TYR A 474 -34.20 34.11 7.40
C TYR A 474 -34.74 32.68 7.61
N ASP A 475 -36.04 32.53 7.86
CA ASP A 475 -36.64 31.20 8.05
C ASP A 475 -36.64 30.40 6.76
N ASN A 476 -36.88 31.01 5.63
CA ASN A 476 -36.79 30.38 4.32
C ASN A 476 -35.36 29.92 3.99
N ILE A 477 -34.33 30.75 4.28
CA ILE A 477 -32.92 30.36 4.08
C ILE A 477 -32.56 29.19 5.00
N LYS A 478 -32.98 29.22 6.27
CA LYS A 478 -32.73 28.12 7.21
C LYS A 478 -33.33 26.80 6.70
N HIS A 479 -34.57 26.85 6.23
CA HIS A 479 -35.22 25.65 5.68
C HIS A 479 -34.53 25.15 4.41
N MET A 480 -34.09 26.05 3.52
CA MET A 480 -33.29 25.67 2.36
C MET A 480 -31.95 25.05 2.78
N PHE A 481 -31.29 25.58 3.81
CA PHE A 481 -30.07 25.03 4.36
C PHE A 481 -30.27 23.63 4.98
N GLU A 482 -31.43 23.39 5.62
CA GLU A 482 -31.77 22.04 6.13
C GLU A 482 -31.90 21.04 5.00
N LEU A 483 -32.59 21.37 3.92
CA LEU A 483 -32.70 20.50 2.74
C LEU A 483 -31.33 20.23 2.10
N THR A 484 -30.47 21.24 2.01
CA THR A 484 -29.12 21.12 1.46
C THR A 484 -28.22 20.26 2.37
N ASP A 485 -28.32 20.40 3.68
CA ASP A 485 -27.59 19.60 4.67
C ASP A 485 -28.01 18.12 4.62
N ASP A 486 -29.30 17.86 4.45
CA ASP A 486 -29.83 16.50 4.21
C ASP A 486 -29.27 15.87 2.93
N ALA A 487 -29.16 16.66 1.84
CA ALA A 487 -28.56 16.21 0.59
C ALA A 487 -27.08 15.87 0.75
N LEU A 488 -26.28 16.74 1.41
CA LEU A 488 -24.86 16.52 1.70
C LEU A 488 -24.65 15.29 2.59
N SER A 489 -25.50 15.12 3.60
CA SER A 489 -25.49 13.92 4.47
C SER A 489 -25.76 12.66 3.68
N GLN A 490 -26.73 12.67 2.77
CA GLN A 490 -27.05 11.54 1.92
C GLN A 490 -25.91 11.23 0.93
N MET A 491 -25.26 12.23 0.35
CA MET A 491 -24.07 12.07 -0.48
C MET A 491 -22.95 11.35 0.29
N SER A 492 -22.66 11.75 1.51
CA SER A 492 -21.66 11.10 2.38
C SER A 492 -21.99 9.63 2.60
N VAL A 493 -23.27 9.29 2.82
CA VAL A 493 -23.72 7.88 2.95
C VAL A 493 -23.47 7.08 1.68
N VAL A 494 -23.73 7.68 0.50
CA VAL A 494 -23.52 7.02 -0.81
C VAL A 494 -22.04 6.76 -1.07
N LEU A 495 -21.16 7.69 -0.69
CA LEU A 495 -19.72 7.55 -0.89
C LEU A 495 -19.09 6.43 -0.04
N ILE A 496 -19.68 6.11 1.13
CA ILE A 496 -19.18 5.07 2.05
C ILE A 496 -19.72 3.68 1.71
N LYS A 497 -21.02 3.58 1.43
CA LYS A 497 -21.71 2.29 1.31
C LYS A 497 -21.43 1.58 -0.01
N HIS A 498 -21.59 0.26 -0.01
CA HIS A 498 -21.58 -0.51 -1.26
C HIS A 498 -22.78 -0.14 -2.12
N LYS A 499 -22.59 -0.07 -3.46
CA LYS A 499 -23.61 0.28 -4.46
C LYS A 499 -24.96 -0.44 -4.29
N ARG A 500 -24.95 -1.69 -3.78
CA ARG A 500 -26.16 -2.51 -3.55
C ARG A 500 -26.98 -2.13 -2.31
N GLU A 501 -26.42 -1.32 -1.42
CA GLU A 501 -27.00 -0.96 -0.12
C GLU A 501 -27.50 0.49 -0.07
N VAL A 502 -27.39 1.19 -1.19
CA VAL A 502 -27.68 2.62 -1.30
C VAL A 502 -29.02 2.84 -1.98
N ASP A 503 -29.89 3.62 -1.34
CA ASP A 503 -31.12 4.13 -1.96
C ASP A 503 -30.82 5.47 -2.65
N VAL A 504 -30.56 5.41 -3.96
CA VAL A 504 -30.28 6.59 -4.78
C VAL A 504 -31.53 7.49 -4.95
N ASN A 505 -32.73 6.90 -4.91
CA ASN A 505 -33.99 7.64 -5.12
C ASN A 505 -34.17 8.71 -4.03
N ARG A 506 -33.62 8.48 -2.84
CA ARG A 506 -33.67 9.48 -1.76
C ARG A 506 -32.89 10.76 -2.13
N THR A 507 -31.74 10.64 -2.80
CA THR A 507 -30.98 11.82 -3.26
C THR A 507 -31.77 12.63 -4.27
N PHE A 508 -32.36 11.97 -5.27
CA PHE A 508 -33.19 12.63 -6.27
C PHE A 508 -34.47 13.26 -5.68
N ALA A 509 -35.05 12.65 -4.66
CA ALA A 509 -36.21 13.21 -3.97
C ALA A 509 -35.84 14.52 -3.24
N ILE A 510 -34.72 14.53 -2.50
CA ILE A 510 -34.25 15.74 -1.79
C ILE A 510 -33.92 16.86 -2.79
N GLU A 511 -33.25 16.55 -3.91
CA GLU A 511 -32.95 17.53 -4.96
C GLU A 511 -34.24 18.10 -5.57
N SER A 512 -35.24 17.27 -5.84
CA SER A 512 -36.55 17.72 -6.30
C SER A 512 -37.23 18.67 -5.30
N ASP A 513 -37.11 18.38 -4.00
CA ASP A 513 -37.64 19.26 -2.95
C ASP A 513 -36.93 20.63 -2.92
N ILE A 514 -35.58 20.64 -3.06
CA ILE A 514 -34.78 21.87 -3.19
C ILE A 514 -35.24 22.68 -4.40
N ASN A 515 -35.41 22.07 -5.57
CA ASN A 515 -35.83 22.71 -6.80
C ASN A 515 -37.23 23.32 -6.69
N ASN A 516 -38.17 22.54 -6.14
CA ASN A 516 -39.54 22.99 -5.93
C ASN A 516 -39.60 24.17 -4.95
N TYR A 517 -38.83 24.07 -3.86
CA TYR A 517 -38.79 25.14 -2.86
C TYR A 517 -38.15 26.42 -3.42
N ARG A 518 -37.03 26.32 -4.17
CA ARG A 518 -36.47 27.48 -4.89
C ARG A 518 -37.48 28.14 -5.84
N ALA A 519 -38.24 27.37 -6.61
CA ALA A 519 -39.23 27.89 -7.55
C ALA A 519 -40.34 28.67 -6.80
N LEU A 520 -40.81 28.14 -5.66
CA LEU A 520 -41.76 28.80 -4.79
C LEU A 520 -41.21 30.14 -4.27
N LEU A 521 -40.00 30.10 -3.68
CA LEU A 521 -39.37 31.29 -3.09
C LEU A 521 -39.07 32.37 -4.14
N ARG A 522 -38.71 31.99 -5.37
CA ARG A 522 -38.50 32.92 -6.48
C ARG A 522 -39.77 33.68 -6.81
N THR A 523 -40.91 33.00 -6.89
CA THR A 523 -42.19 33.62 -7.18
C THR A 523 -42.62 34.54 -6.03
N GLN A 524 -42.42 34.10 -4.81
CA GLN A 524 -42.73 34.90 -3.61
C GLN A 524 -41.86 36.17 -3.54
N ASN A 525 -40.53 36.04 -3.78
CA ASN A 525 -39.59 37.18 -3.77
C ASN A 525 -39.98 38.27 -4.78
N ILE A 526 -40.41 37.90 -5.99
CA ILE A 526 -40.85 38.84 -7.00
C ILE A 526 -42.10 39.64 -6.50
N ASN A 527 -43.06 38.94 -5.89
CA ASN A 527 -44.27 39.56 -5.36
C ASN A 527 -43.92 40.49 -4.20
N ASP A 528 -43.09 40.07 -3.26
CA ASP A 528 -42.71 40.84 -2.07
C ASP A 528 -41.90 42.10 -2.42
N ILE A 529 -41.04 42.06 -3.47
CA ILE A 529 -40.34 43.23 -4.01
C ILE A 529 -41.37 44.21 -4.61
N ASN A 530 -42.35 43.72 -5.40
CA ASN A 530 -43.37 44.54 -5.99
C ASN A 530 -44.30 45.21 -4.94
N GLU A 531 -44.50 44.51 -3.82
CA GLU A 531 -45.27 45.03 -2.67
C GLU A 531 -44.42 45.92 -1.72
N HIS A 532 -43.13 46.16 -2.06
CA HIS A 532 -42.19 46.97 -1.27
C HIS A 532 -41.98 46.48 0.17
N LYS A 533 -42.05 45.14 0.41
CA LYS A 533 -41.78 44.56 1.73
C LYS A 533 -40.31 44.66 2.14
N TYR A 534 -39.41 44.71 1.16
CA TYR A 534 -37.96 44.89 1.31
C TYR A 534 -37.35 45.48 0.03
N SER A 535 -36.10 45.90 0.10
CA SER A 535 -35.39 46.49 -1.03
C SER A 535 -35.11 45.47 -2.14
N TYR A 536 -34.96 45.96 -3.38
CA TYR A 536 -34.52 45.12 -4.51
C TYR A 536 -33.16 44.46 -4.22
N THR A 537 -32.25 45.19 -3.54
CA THR A 537 -30.92 44.68 -3.17
C THR A 537 -31.02 43.48 -2.20
N ALA A 538 -31.84 43.61 -1.14
CA ALA A 538 -32.07 42.53 -0.20
C ALA A 538 -32.72 41.32 -0.89
N GLY A 539 -33.70 41.54 -1.78
CA GLY A 539 -34.33 40.47 -2.56
C GLY A 539 -33.38 39.76 -3.51
N THR A 540 -32.41 40.50 -4.10
CA THR A 540 -31.38 39.89 -4.96
C THR A 540 -30.40 39.03 -4.16
N LEU A 541 -29.83 39.55 -3.06
CA LEU A 541 -28.92 38.81 -2.21
C LEU A 541 -29.59 37.57 -1.59
N TYR A 542 -30.86 37.67 -1.25
CA TYR A 542 -31.66 36.55 -0.78
C TYR A 542 -31.74 35.43 -1.84
N MET A 543 -32.08 35.80 -3.09
CA MET A 543 -32.21 34.82 -4.18
C MET A 543 -30.86 34.26 -4.61
N ASP A 544 -29.76 35.03 -4.49
CA ASP A 544 -28.40 34.51 -4.76
C ASP A 544 -28.06 33.35 -3.80
N ILE A 545 -28.39 33.47 -2.50
CA ILE A 545 -28.19 32.38 -1.53
C ILE A 545 -29.04 31.15 -1.90
N ILE A 546 -30.33 31.38 -2.19
CA ILE A 546 -31.26 30.29 -2.54
C ILE A 546 -30.81 29.56 -3.82
N GLN A 547 -30.30 30.31 -4.80
CA GLN A 547 -29.83 29.74 -6.08
C GLN A 547 -28.51 28.94 -5.91
N GLU A 548 -27.61 29.40 -5.05
CA GLU A 548 -26.39 28.61 -4.75
C GLU A 548 -26.74 27.32 -4.03
N CYS A 549 -27.74 27.27 -3.15
CA CYS A 549 -28.22 26.03 -2.52
C CYS A 549 -28.79 25.03 -3.55
N GLU A 550 -29.48 25.53 -4.58
CA GLU A 550 -29.99 24.70 -5.65
C GLU A 550 -28.86 24.11 -6.50
N LYS A 551 -27.83 24.90 -6.86
CA LYS A 551 -26.63 24.40 -7.52
C LYS A 551 -25.92 23.31 -6.68
N LEU A 552 -25.84 23.52 -5.36
CA LEU A 552 -25.32 22.48 -4.45
C LEU A 552 -26.10 21.17 -4.59
N GLY A 553 -27.43 21.23 -4.68
CA GLY A 553 -28.29 20.07 -4.94
C GLY A 553 -27.93 19.35 -6.23
N ASP A 554 -27.74 20.11 -7.32
CA ASP A 554 -27.36 19.59 -8.63
C ASP A 554 -25.98 18.91 -8.60
N TYR A 555 -24.96 19.54 -7.98
CA TYR A 555 -23.61 18.97 -7.85
C TYR A 555 -23.62 17.70 -7.00
N ILE A 556 -24.40 17.67 -5.91
CA ILE A 556 -24.58 16.49 -5.08
C ILE A 556 -25.14 15.31 -5.89
N VAL A 557 -26.17 15.57 -6.72
CA VAL A 557 -26.73 14.55 -7.62
C VAL A 557 -25.68 14.07 -8.60
N ASN A 558 -24.88 14.96 -9.19
CA ASN A 558 -23.80 14.61 -10.11
C ASN A 558 -22.74 13.71 -9.46
N VAL A 559 -22.34 13.99 -8.21
CA VAL A 559 -21.43 13.12 -7.43
C VAL A 559 -22.05 11.72 -7.25
N VAL A 560 -23.33 11.64 -6.89
CA VAL A 560 -24.02 10.37 -6.67
C VAL A 560 -24.17 9.59 -7.99
N GLU A 561 -24.52 10.25 -9.10
CA GLU A 561 -24.58 9.64 -10.43
C GLU A 561 -23.22 9.07 -10.86
N ALA A 562 -22.15 9.84 -10.70
CA ALA A 562 -20.78 9.40 -10.97
C ALA A 562 -20.43 8.16 -10.13
N ARG A 563 -20.69 8.20 -8.82
CA ARG A 563 -20.43 7.09 -7.90
C ARG A 563 -21.17 5.81 -8.28
N MET A 564 -22.40 5.94 -8.72
CA MET A 564 -23.28 4.81 -9.08
C MET A 564 -23.12 4.37 -10.54
N CYS A 565 -22.28 5.05 -11.34
CA CYS A 565 -22.11 4.83 -12.78
C CYS A 565 -23.45 4.99 -13.54
N ILE A 566 -24.32 5.89 -13.11
CA ILE A 566 -25.55 6.24 -13.80
C ILE A 566 -25.16 7.19 -14.94
N ARG A 567 -25.36 6.78 -16.18
CA ARG A 567 -25.12 7.60 -17.36
C ARG A 567 -26.46 8.10 -17.88
N LYS A 568 -26.60 9.42 -18.02
CA LYS A 568 -27.73 10.06 -18.72
C LYS A 568 -27.62 9.86 -20.20
#